data_dda8b606838c7b30d851a83a8f4ca909
#
_entry.id   dda8b606838c7b30d851a83a8f4ca909
#
_cell.length_a   1.000
_cell.length_b   1.000
_cell.length_c   1.000
_cell.angle_alpha   90.00
_cell.angle_beta   90.00
_cell.angle_gamma   90.00
#
_symmetry.space_group_name_H-M   'P 1'
#
loop_
_entity.id
_entity.type
_entity.pdbx_description
1 polymer ?
#
loop_
_entity_poly.entity_id
_entity_poly.type
_entity_poly.pdbx_seq_one_letter_code
_entity_poly.pdbx_strand_id
1 'polypeptide(L)'
;MDFSSILYPHFLTHSALFSRIFSTLQRRYLRMITYIKGSIAELTPTEVVVEAAGVGYSIAISLNTFAALQGKESARVYVTEVIREDAHLLFGFYSKQERTLFEALTSVNGIGGQTARMVLSAFSPAELTEIIQGEQTAMLKSVKGIGPKAAARIVLDLRDKIGNLLSTGTLDVAPSAGGAIAATDKKVAEEAISALSILGFQPATVRKVIGNILKAEPGLDVQQLIKRGLKEIK
;
A
#
# COMPACT_ATOMS: atom_id res chain seq x y z
N MET A 1 57.08 -15.36 -16.22
CA MET A 1 56.15 -16.07 -15.31
C MET A 1 55.13 -15.06 -14.84
N ASP A 2 53.94 -15.11 -15.48
CA ASP A 2 52.86 -14.14 -15.27
C ASP A 2 51.99 -14.58 -14.09
N PHE A 3 51.93 -13.75 -13.04
CA PHE A 3 51.16 -13.98 -11.82
C PHE A 3 49.86 -13.15 -11.77
N SER A 4 49.20 -12.93 -12.91
CA SER A 4 48.01 -12.05 -13.00
C SER A 4 46.66 -12.76 -13.27
N SER A 5 46.53 -14.08 -13.04
CA SER A 5 45.29 -14.78 -13.44
C SER A 5 44.56 -15.60 -12.37
N ILE A 6 44.80 -15.33 -11.07
CA ILE A 6 44.04 -16.03 -10.00
C ILE A 6 43.64 -15.01 -8.93
N LEU A 7 42.56 -14.31 -9.08
CA LEU A 7 41.65 -13.78 -8.04
C LEU A 7 40.67 -12.78 -8.65
N TYR A 8 39.49 -13.19 -9.11
CA TYR A 8 38.29 -12.35 -9.11
C TYR A 8 37.08 -12.99 -9.84
N PRO A 9 36.43 -14.03 -9.29
CA PRO A 9 35.04 -14.22 -9.62
C PRO A 9 34.06 -14.12 -8.43
N HIS A 10 34.54 -14.01 -7.17
CA HIS A 10 33.62 -14.02 -6.01
C HIS A 10 33.15 -12.64 -5.52
N PHE A 11 33.70 -11.54 -6.01
CA PHE A 11 33.38 -10.21 -5.50
C PHE A 11 32.13 -9.58 -6.15
N LEU A 12 31.71 -10.04 -7.34
CA LEU A 12 30.58 -9.45 -8.08
C LEU A 12 29.19 -9.92 -7.64
N THR A 13 29.10 -11.11 -7.03
CA THR A 13 27.81 -11.65 -6.57
C THR A 13 27.34 -11.07 -5.23
N HIS A 14 28.26 -10.70 -4.34
CA HIS A 14 27.93 -10.06 -3.06
C HIS A 14 27.47 -8.61 -3.21
N SER A 15 27.99 -7.86 -4.19
CA SER A 15 27.62 -6.46 -4.43
C SER A 15 26.17 -6.31 -4.88
N ALA A 16 25.68 -7.20 -5.74
CA ALA A 16 24.30 -7.15 -6.23
C ALA A 16 23.26 -7.55 -5.15
N LEU A 17 23.60 -8.53 -4.29
CA LEU A 17 22.73 -8.90 -3.16
C LEU A 17 22.73 -7.81 -2.09
N PHE A 18 23.88 -7.23 -1.78
CA PHE A 18 24.02 -6.14 -0.80
C PHE A 18 23.28 -4.87 -1.27
N SER A 19 23.39 -4.53 -2.56
CA SER A 19 22.64 -3.42 -3.15
C SER A 19 21.12 -3.64 -3.10
N ARG A 20 20.63 -4.86 -3.33
CA ARG A 20 19.20 -5.20 -3.23
C ARG A 20 18.69 -5.16 -1.78
N ILE A 21 19.46 -5.69 -0.83
CA ILE A 21 19.12 -5.65 0.60
C ILE A 21 19.16 -4.20 1.11
N PHE A 22 20.16 -3.43 0.72
CA PHE A 22 20.33 -2.04 1.12
C PHE A 22 19.23 -1.14 0.55
N SER A 23 18.83 -1.34 -0.72
CA SER A 23 17.71 -0.60 -1.33
C SER A 23 16.35 -0.94 -0.71
N THR A 24 16.16 -2.18 -0.26
CA THR A 24 14.92 -2.62 0.41
C THR A 24 14.86 -2.10 1.85
N LEU A 25 15.99 -2.06 2.56
CA LEU A 25 16.09 -1.48 3.89
C LEU A 25 15.98 0.04 3.89
N GLN A 26 16.60 0.73 2.93
CA GLN A 26 16.48 2.19 2.82
C GLN A 26 15.04 2.65 2.55
N ARG A 27 14.23 1.91 1.77
CA ARG A 27 12.83 2.27 1.53
C ARG A 27 11.96 2.21 2.80
N ARG A 28 12.35 1.46 3.81
CA ARG A 28 11.56 1.30 5.05
C ARG A 28 11.85 2.38 6.10
N TYR A 29 12.99 3.08 6.02
CA TYR A 29 13.42 4.06 7.02
C TYR A 29 13.29 5.53 6.62
N LEU A 30 12.88 5.85 5.39
CA LEU A 30 12.87 7.21 4.86
C LEU A 30 11.48 7.86 4.80
N ARG A 31 10.52 7.38 5.56
CA ARG A 31 9.25 8.10 5.70
C ARG A 31 9.32 9.04 6.91
N MET A 32 9.67 10.29 6.66
CA MET A 32 9.67 11.29 7.72
C MET A 32 8.25 11.82 7.97
N ILE A 33 7.44 11.99 6.91
CA ILE A 33 6.07 12.48 7.01
C ILE A 33 5.09 11.38 6.60
N THR A 34 4.19 10.99 7.52
CA THR A 34 3.16 9.95 7.29
C THR A 34 1.83 10.55 6.88
N TYR A 35 1.46 11.68 7.46
CA TYR A 35 0.26 12.44 7.14
C TYR A 35 0.44 13.90 7.57
N ILE A 36 -0.33 14.77 6.95
CA ILE A 36 -0.48 16.15 7.35
C ILE A 36 -1.96 16.36 7.72
N LYS A 37 -2.22 16.93 8.90
CA LYS A 37 -3.56 17.27 9.37
C LYS A 37 -3.62 18.77 9.63
N GLY A 38 -4.51 19.46 8.95
CA GLY A 38 -4.65 20.90 9.06
C GLY A 38 -5.86 21.44 8.31
N SER A 39 -5.94 22.76 8.20
CA SER A 39 -6.92 23.45 7.37
C SER A 39 -6.56 23.34 5.89
N ILE A 40 -7.55 23.26 5.03
CA ILE A 40 -7.37 23.30 3.58
C ILE A 40 -7.32 24.78 3.19
N ALA A 41 -6.11 25.27 2.86
CA ALA A 41 -5.92 26.65 2.41
C ALA A 41 -6.30 26.82 0.93
N GLU A 42 -5.91 25.85 0.09
CA GLU A 42 -6.21 25.83 -1.34
C GLU A 42 -6.52 24.40 -1.78
N LEU A 43 -7.46 24.26 -2.71
CA LEU A 43 -7.82 22.97 -3.29
C LEU A 43 -8.06 23.09 -4.79
N THR A 44 -7.27 22.38 -5.57
CA THR A 44 -7.40 22.24 -7.02
C THR A 44 -7.53 20.76 -7.40
N PRO A 45 -7.95 20.41 -8.62
CA PRO A 45 -8.05 19.01 -9.03
C PRO A 45 -6.74 18.21 -8.97
N THR A 46 -5.60 18.88 -8.91
CA THR A 46 -4.28 18.24 -8.96
C THR A 46 -3.42 18.47 -7.73
N GLU A 47 -3.84 19.39 -6.85
CA GLU A 47 -3.06 19.84 -5.71
C GLU A 47 -3.95 20.30 -4.56
N VAL A 48 -3.52 20.07 -3.34
CA VAL A 48 -4.09 20.65 -2.13
C VAL A 48 -2.98 21.31 -1.31
N VAL A 49 -3.24 22.51 -0.80
CA VAL A 49 -2.40 23.14 0.21
C VAL A 49 -3.05 22.93 1.58
N VAL A 50 -2.37 22.19 2.44
CA VAL A 50 -2.79 21.95 3.82
C VAL A 50 -1.93 22.78 4.74
N GLU A 51 -2.56 23.71 5.48
CA GLU A 51 -1.87 24.49 6.51
C GLU A 51 -1.90 23.75 7.85
N ALA A 52 -0.73 23.49 8.40
CA ALA A 52 -0.54 22.87 9.71
C ALA A 52 0.49 23.66 10.51
N ALA A 53 0.09 24.19 11.68
CA ALA A 53 0.94 24.97 12.57
C ALA A 53 1.62 26.19 11.90
N GLY A 54 0.92 26.87 11.00
CA GLY A 54 1.43 28.04 10.28
C GLY A 54 2.34 27.71 9.09
N VAL A 55 2.44 26.43 8.70
CA VAL A 55 3.19 26.01 7.51
C VAL A 55 2.23 25.44 6.48
N GLY A 56 2.23 25.99 5.26
CA GLY A 56 1.49 25.49 4.12
C GLY A 56 2.26 24.41 3.38
N TYR A 57 1.70 23.21 3.28
CA TYR A 57 2.25 22.08 2.55
C TYR A 57 1.53 21.93 1.22
N SER A 58 2.26 22.11 0.11
CA SER A 58 1.77 21.84 -1.24
C SER A 58 1.87 20.33 -1.50
N ILE A 59 0.74 19.71 -1.82
CA ILE A 59 0.61 18.26 -1.91
C ILE A 59 -0.09 17.90 -3.23
N ALA A 60 0.60 17.17 -4.10
CA ALA A 60 0.03 16.66 -5.34
C ALA A 60 -0.97 15.53 -5.05
N ILE A 61 -2.21 15.64 -5.55
CA ILE A 61 -3.29 14.70 -5.28
C ILE A 61 -3.87 14.09 -6.55
N SER A 62 -4.56 12.95 -6.40
CA SER A 62 -5.39 12.34 -7.44
C SER A 62 -6.76 13.00 -7.51
N LEU A 63 -7.51 12.77 -8.59
CA LEU A 63 -8.91 13.19 -8.69
C LEU A 63 -9.81 12.52 -7.65
N ASN A 64 -9.52 11.29 -7.24
CA ASN A 64 -10.24 10.60 -6.18
C ASN A 64 -10.05 11.30 -4.83
N THR A 65 -8.81 11.65 -4.50
CA THR A 65 -8.51 12.45 -3.29
C THR A 65 -9.13 13.85 -3.37
N PHE A 66 -9.07 14.51 -4.53
CA PHE A 66 -9.74 15.81 -4.74
C PHE A 66 -11.23 15.73 -4.44
N ALA A 67 -11.94 14.77 -5.05
CA ALA A 67 -13.37 14.57 -4.82
C ALA A 67 -13.70 14.32 -3.33
N ALA A 68 -12.85 13.57 -2.63
CA ALA A 68 -13.01 13.29 -1.21
C ALA A 68 -12.74 14.48 -0.30
N LEU A 69 -11.97 15.48 -0.76
CA LEU A 69 -11.63 16.70 -0.01
C LEU A 69 -12.59 17.87 -0.28
N GLN A 70 -13.36 17.82 -1.38
CA GLN A 70 -14.31 18.88 -1.72
C GLN A 70 -15.27 19.19 -0.57
N GLY A 71 -15.48 20.47 -0.28
CA GLY A 71 -16.38 20.96 0.77
C GLY A 71 -15.88 20.77 2.21
N LYS A 72 -14.63 20.32 2.39
CA LYS A 72 -14.01 20.20 3.72
C LYS A 72 -13.15 21.42 4.04
N GLU A 73 -13.31 21.96 5.24
CA GLU A 73 -12.46 23.04 5.74
C GLU A 73 -11.13 22.52 6.29
N SER A 74 -11.10 21.29 6.79
CA SER A 74 -9.91 20.66 7.32
C SER A 74 -9.89 19.16 7.00
N ALA A 75 -8.69 18.62 6.86
CA ALA A 75 -8.52 17.19 6.56
C ALA A 75 -7.23 16.62 7.15
N ARG A 76 -7.20 15.28 7.21
CA ARG A 76 -5.96 14.52 7.32
C ARG A 76 -5.66 13.94 5.94
N VAL A 77 -4.54 14.33 5.37
CA VAL A 77 -4.05 13.83 4.08
C VAL A 77 -2.84 12.94 4.35
N TYR A 78 -2.93 11.66 3.99
CA TYR A 78 -1.80 10.74 4.06
C TYR A 78 -0.81 11.08 2.96
N VAL A 79 0.48 11.11 3.26
CA VAL A 79 1.47 11.54 2.27
C VAL A 79 2.55 10.49 2.03
N THR A 80 3.12 10.55 0.83
CA THR A 80 4.34 9.85 0.44
C THR A 80 5.30 10.87 -0.15
N GLU A 81 6.50 10.95 0.41
CA GLU A 81 7.56 11.82 -0.06
C GLU A 81 8.30 11.16 -1.23
N VAL A 82 8.56 11.94 -2.26
CA VAL A 82 9.44 11.56 -3.36
C VAL A 82 10.56 12.59 -3.43
N ILE A 83 11.71 12.21 -2.93
CA ILE A 83 12.91 13.06 -2.89
C ILE A 83 13.82 12.61 -4.04
N ARG A 84 14.23 13.57 -4.85
CA ARG A 84 15.20 13.45 -5.93
C ARG A 84 16.23 14.55 -5.79
N GLU A 85 17.29 14.52 -6.58
CA GLU A 85 18.30 15.56 -6.58
C GLU A 85 17.74 16.94 -6.93
N ASP A 86 16.74 16.98 -7.81
CA ASP A 86 16.11 18.19 -8.38
C ASP A 86 14.72 18.50 -7.82
N ALA A 87 14.13 17.61 -6.99
CA ALA A 87 12.76 17.77 -6.55
C ALA A 87 12.47 17.10 -5.19
N HIS A 88 11.72 17.80 -4.35
CA HIS A 88 11.09 17.25 -3.16
C HIS A 88 9.57 17.40 -3.31
N LEU A 89 8.89 16.28 -3.60
CA LEU A 89 7.46 16.27 -3.91
C LEU A 89 6.71 15.49 -2.83
N LEU A 90 5.56 16.03 -2.41
CA LEU A 90 4.59 15.34 -1.58
C LEU A 90 3.44 14.85 -2.45
N PHE A 91 3.15 13.56 -2.42
CA PHE A 91 1.94 12.98 -2.99
C PHE A 91 0.97 12.67 -1.86
N GLY A 92 -0.28 13.13 -2.00
CA GLY A 92 -1.29 13.02 -0.95
C GLY A 92 -2.49 12.18 -1.33
N PHE A 93 -3.05 11.53 -0.31
CA PHE A 93 -4.14 10.57 -0.42
C PHE A 93 -5.14 10.77 0.71
N TYR A 94 -6.43 10.71 0.39
CA TYR A 94 -7.48 10.76 1.40
C TYR A 94 -7.54 9.48 2.25
N SER A 95 -7.21 8.33 1.66
CA SER A 95 -7.23 7.05 2.34
C SER A 95 -5.83 6.38 2.39
N LYS A 96 -5.63 5.52 3.40
CA LYS A 96 -4.43 4.68 3.48
C LYS A 96 -4.35 3.68 2.33
N GLN A 97 -5.49 3.22 1.84
CA GLN A 97 -5.59 2.28 0.73
C GLN A 97 -5.05 2.88 -0.55
N GLU A 98 -5.48 4.11 -0.89
CA GLU A 98 -5.00 4.83 -2.05
C GLU A 98 -3.48 5.05 -1.97
N ARG A 99 -2.96 5.43 -0.79
CA ARG A 99 -1.51 5.53 -0.56
C ARG A 99 -0.79 4.20 -0.79
N THR A 100 -1.32 3.10 -0.27
CA THR A 100 -0.73 1.76 -0.44
C THR A 100 -0.65 1.37 -1.92
N LEU A 101 -1.70 1.65 -2.70
CA LEU A 101 -1.71 1.41 -4.13
C LEU A 101 -0.72 2.31 -4.87
N PHE A 102 -0.59 3.58 -4.48
CA PHE A 102 0.45 4.47 -5.03
C PHE A 102 1.85 3.92 -4.81
N GLU A 103 2.14 3.44 -3.61
CA GLU A 103 3.44 2.86 -3.27
C GLU A 103 3.69 1.55 -4.02
N ALA A 104 2.65 0.73 -4.19
CA ALA A 104 2.72 -0.46 -5.03
C ALA A 104 3.03 -0.09 -6.49
N LEU A 105 2.30 0.85 -7.08
CA LEU A 105 2.53 1.33 -8.44
C LEU A 105 3.94 1.88 -8.64
N THR A 106 4.41 2.74 -7.73
CA THR A 106 5.76 3.33 -7.82
C THR A 106 6.88 2.34 -7.57
N SER A 107 6.59 1.15 -7.04
CA SER A 107 7.56 0.05 -6.93
C SER A 107 7.81 -0.67 -8.26
N VAL A 108 6.93 -0.47 -9.26
CA VAL A 108 7.09 -1.04 -10.61
C VAL A 108 8.10 -0.22 -11.39
N ASN A 109 9.09 -0.88 -11.98
CA ASN A 109 10.12 -0.20 -12.76
C ASN A 109 9.51 0.54 -13.96
N GLY A 110 9.82 1.83 -14.08
CA GLY A 110 9.29 2.71 -15.12
C GLY A 110 7.99 3.43 -14.74
N ILE A 111 7.42 3.19 -13.56
CA ILE A 111 6.26 3.92 -13.07
C ILE A 111 6.72 4.92 -12.00
N GLY A 112 6.70 6.20 -12.38
CA GLY A 112 7.00 7.30 -11.44
C GLY A 112 5.76 7.81 -10.72
N GLY A 113 5.96 8.70 -9.72
CA GLY A 113 4.87 9.26 -8.91
C GLY A 113 3.77 9.94 -9.74
N GLN A 114 4.13 10.68 -10.80
CA GLN A 114 3.14 11.33 -11.65
C GLN A 114 2.28 10.31 -12.41
N THR A 115 2.89 9.24 -12.96
CA THR A 115 2.15 8.17 -13.63
C THR A 115 1.25 7.42 -12.66
N ALA A 116 1.76 7.09 -11.48
CA ALA A 116 0.97 6.44 -10.43
C ALA A 116 -0.24 7.31 -10.00
N ARG A 117 -0.06 8.63 -9.86
CA ARG A 117 -1.14 9.58 -9.56
C ARG A 117 -2.18 9.62 -10.68
N MET A 118 -1.76 9.56 -11.95
CA MET A 118 -2.69 9.50 -13.11
C MET A 118 -3.53 8.22 -13.08
N VAL A 119 -2.94 7.07 -12.74
CA VAL A 119 -3.68 5.80 -12.57
C VAL A 119 -4.72 5.93 -11.47
N LEU A 120 -4.33 6.46 -10.30
CA LEU A 120 -5.23 6.67 -9.16
C LEU A 120 -6.25 7.79 -9.40
N SER A 121 -6.07 8.63 -10.42
CA SER A 121 -7.08 9.59 -10.86
C SER A 121 -8.10 8.97 -11.82
N ALA A 122 -7.67 7.94 -12.57
CA ALA A 122 -8.53 7.26 -13.55
C ALA A 122 -9.36 6.14 -12.91
N PHE A 123 -8.85 5.49 -11.86
CA PHE A 123 -9.49 4.36 -11.19
C PHE A 123 -9.53 4.56 -9.69
N SER A 124 -10.66 4.23 -9.09
CA SER A 124 -10.75 4.12 -7.62
C SER A 124 -9.87 2.97 -7.10
N PRO A 125 -9.53 2.94 -5.80
CA PRO A 125 -8.77 1.84 -5.22
C PRO A 125 -9.37 0.46 -5.47
N ALA A 126 -10.70 0.32 -5.42
CA ALA A 126 -11.41 -0.92 -5.67
C ALA A 126 -11.29 -1.36 -7.14
N GLU A 127 -11.61 -0.46 -8.08
CA GLU A 127 -11.51 -0.73 -9.51
C GLU A 127 -10.08 -1.09 -9.93
N LEU A 128 -9.08 -0.36 -9.42
CA LEU A 128 -7.68 -0.66 -9.74
C LEU A 128 -7.27 -2.06 -9.25
N THR A 129 -7.75 -2.44 -8.08
CA THR A 129 -7.51 -3.77 -7.52
C THR A 129 -8.12 -4.87 -8.41
N GLU A 130 -9.37 -4.69 -8.85
CA GLU A 130 -10.06 -5.61 -9.75
C GLU A 130 -9.38 -5.68 -11.13
N ILE A 131 -8.96 -4.54 -11.69
CA ILE A 131 -8.24 -4.46 -12.97
C ILE A 131 -6.93 -5.26 -12.92
N ILE A 132 -6.17 -5.13 -11.82
CA ILE A 132 -4.88 -5.82 -11.68
C ILE A 132 -5.09 -7.33 -11.45
N GLN A 133 -6.05 -7.71 -10.59
CA GLN A 133 -6.35 -9.12 -10.35
C GLN A 133 -6.96 -9.82 -11.56
N GLY A 134 -7.81 -9.12 -12.30
CA GLY A 134 -8.43 -9.59 -13.55
C GLY A 134 -7.53 -9.49 -14.78
N GLU A 135 -6.25 -9.10 -14.61
CA GLU A 135 -5.25 -8.96 -15.69
C GLU A 135 -5.72 -8.04 -16.85
N GLN A 136 -6.56 -7.05 -16.55
CA GLN A 136 -7.19 -6.18 -17.54
C GLN A 136 -6.21 -5.10 -18.05
N THR A 137 -5.15 -5.51 -18.74
CA THR A 137 -4.10 -4.60 -19.28
C THR A 137 -4.66 -3.54 -20.23
N ALA A 138 -5.79 -3.83 -20.91
CA ALA A 138 -6.44 -2.88 -21.81
C ALA A 138 -6.93 -1.62 -21.07
N MET A 139 -7.48 -1.79 -19.85
CA MET A 139 -7.94 -0.69 -19.01
C MET A 139 -6.77 0.21 -18.58
N LEU A 140 -5.65 -0.38 -18.16
CA LEU A 140 -4.46 0.39 -17.77
C LEU A 140 -3.87 1.20 -18.96
N LYS A 141 -3.93 0.67 -20.17
CA LYS A 141 -3.47 1.39 -21.37
C LYS A 141 -4.28 2.63 -21.73
N SER A 142 -5.51 2.75 -21.24
CA SER A 142 -6.32 3.96 -21.44
C SER A 142 -5.79 5.16 -20.66
N VAL A 143 -4.95 4.93 -19.65
CA VAL A 143 -4.35 6.01 -18.86
C VAL A 143 -3.18 6.64 -19.60
N LYS A 144 -3.20 7.98 -19.73
CA LYS A 144 -2.11 8.74 -20.38
C LYS A 144 -0.78 8.43 -19.70
N GLY A 145 0.22 8.06 -20.49
CA GLY A 145 1.57 7.73 -20.02
C GLY A 145 1.78 6.25 -19.71
N ILE A 146 0.77 5.39 -19.91
CA ILE A 146 0.89 3.94 -19.76
C ILE A 146 0.83 3.26 -21.15
N GLY A 147 1.98 2.81 -21.62
CA GLY A 147 2.08 2.01 -22.83
C GLY A 147 1.83 0.51 -22.57
N PRO A 148 1.76 -0.31 -23.64
CA PRO A 148 1.51 -1.75 -23.51
C PRO A 148 2.49 -2.48 -22.60
N LYS A 149 3.77 -2.13 -22.68
CA LYS A 149 4.83 -2.74 -21.84
C LYS A 149 4.67 -2.37 -20.36
N ALA A 150 4.32 -1.11 -20.07
CA ALA A 150 4.10 -0.64 -18.70
C ALA A 150 2.85 -1.27 -18.09
N ALA A 151 1.74 -1.36 -18.83
CA ALA A 151 0.51 -2.01 -18.40
C ALA A 151 0.74 -3.50 -18.05
N ALA A 152 1.42 -4.24 -18.94
CA ALA A 152 1.74 -5.65 -18.68
C ALA A 152 2.63 -5.83 -17.44
N ARG A 153 3.62 -4.94 -17.25
CA ARG A 153 4.51 -4.98 -16.08
C ARG A 153 3.77 -4.64 -14.78
N ILE A 154 2.87 -3.65 -14.79
CA ILE A 154 2.04 -3.31 -13.62
C ILE A 154 1.25 -4.55 -13.17
N VAL A 155 0.58 -5.23 -14.10
CA VAL A 155 -0.19 -6.44 -13.78
C VAL A 155 0.72 -7.54 -13.23
N LEU A 156 1.83 -7.84 -13.92
CA LEU A 156 2.75 -8.91 -13.53
C LEU A 156 3.36 -8.68 -12.14
N ASP A 157 3.85 -7.44 -11.89
CA ASP A 157 4.56 -7.12 -10.65
C ASP A 157 3.62 -6.92 -9.45
N LEU A 158 2.36 -6.52 -9.69
CA LEU A 158 1.44 -6.14 -8.61
C LEU A 158 0.37 -7.17 -8.29
N ARG A 159 0.04 -8.10 -9.18
CA ARG A 159 -0.99 -9.11 -8.96
C ARG A 159 -0.81 -9.85 -7.63
N ASP A 160 0.36 -10.43 -7.40
CA ASP A 160 0.66 -11.17 -6.18
C ASP A 160 0.76 -10.25 -4.96
N LYS A 161 1.32 -9.04 -5.13
CA LYS A 161 1.42 -8.04 -4.05
C LYS A 161 0.04 -7.60 -3.58
N ILE A 162 -0.87 -7.30 -4.49
CA ILE A 162 -2.24 -6.89 -4.18
C ILE A 162 -3.02 -8.03 -3.56
N GLY A 163 -2.87 -9.27 -4.04
CA GLY A 163 -3.44 -10.45 -3.42
C GLY A 163 -3.02 -10.58 -1.95
N ASN A 164 -1.75 -10.38 -1.65
CA ASN A 164 -1.24 -10.38 -0.28
C ASN A 164 -1.77 -9.20 0.56
N LEU A 165 -1.86 -7.99 -0.02
CA LEU A 165 -2.40 -6.81 0.67
C LEU A 165 -3.88 -6.94 1.00
N LEU A 166 -4.66 -7.58 0.14
CA LEU A 166 -6.06 -7.93 0.39
C LEU A 166 -6.19 -8.99 1.49
N SER A 167 -5.35 -10.03 1.43
CA SER A 167 -5.38 -11.11 2.43
C SER A 167 -4.93 -10.67 3.82
N THR A 168 -4.14 -9.59 3.93
CA THR A 168 -3.69 -9.01 5.20
C THR A 168 -4.58 -7.87 5.71
N GLY A 169 -5.70 -7.57 5.03
CA GLY A 169 -6.61 -6.47 5.40
C GLY A 169 -6.02 -5.06 5.26
N THR A 170 -4.87 -4.94 4.58
CA THR A 170 -4.24 -3.64 4.32
C THR A 170 -4.96 -2.86 3.22
N LEU A 171 -5.66 -3.58 2.33
CA LEU A 171 -6.58 -3.06 1.33
C LEU A 171 -7.97 -3.61 1.63
N ASP A 172 -8.80 -2.85 2.33
CA ASP A 172 -10.23 -3.15 2.46
C ASP A 172 -10.92 -2.78 1.14
N VAL A 173 -11.11 -3.74 0.27
CA VAL A 173 -12.10 -3.60 -0.80
C VAL A 173 -13.45 -3.85 -0.16
N ALA A 174 -14.13 -2.80 0.25
CA ALA A 174 -15.50 -2.92 0.69
C ALA A 174 -16.34 -3.43 -0.49
N PRO A 175 -16.95 -4.60 -0.41
CA PRO A 175 -17.98 -4.97 -1.37
C PRO A 175 -19.12 -3.98 -1.16
N SER A 176 -19.59 -3.38 -2.25
CA SER A 176 -20.79 -2.56 -2.27
C SER A 176 -21.95 -3.30 -1.61
N ALA A 177 -22.48 -2.69 -0.56
CA ALA A 177 -23.79 -2.92 0.07
C ALA A 177 -24.26 -4.38 0.21
N GLY A 178 -24.03 -4.96 1.38
CA GLY A 178 -24.73 -6.17 1.81
C GLY A 178 -24.02 -6.90 2.95
N GLY A 179 -24.32 -6.57 4.21
CA GLY A 179 -23.96 -7.41 5.34
C GLY A 179 -23.06 -6.78 6.42
N ALA A 180 -23.62 -5.88 7.22
CA ALA A 180 -22.92 -5.20 8.32
C ALA A 180 -22.41 -6.15 9.42
N ILE A 181 -22.93 -7.36 9.57
CA ILE A 181 -22.55 -8.31 10.63
C ILE A 181 -21.27 -9.09 10.26
N ALA A 182 -21.12 -9.49 8.98
CA ALA A 182 -19.94 -10.22 8.51
C ALA A 182 -18.67 -9.35 8.41
N ALA A 183 -18.80 -8.02 8.30
CA ALA A 183 -17.67 -7.10 8.22
C ALA A 183 -16.99 -6.87 9.56
N THR A 184 -17.73 -6.93 10.68
CA THR A 184 -17.20 -6.76 12.02
C THR A 184 -16.36 -7.99 12.42
N ASP A 185 -16.86 -9.20 12.20
CA ASP A 185 -16.15 -10.44 12.53
C ASP A 185 -14.87 -10.60 11.69
N LYS A 186 -14.88 -10.17 10.43
CA LYS A 186 -13.69 -10.20 9.58
C LYS A 186 -12.60 -9.25 10.08
N LYS A 187 -12.97 -8.03 10.46
CA LYS A 187 -12.01 -7.05 11.03
C LYS A 187 -11.41 -7.53 12.34
N VAL A 188 -12.25 -8.06 13.23
CA VAL A 188 -11.85 -8.65 14.52
C VAL A 188 -10.92 -9.86 14.31
N ALA A 189 -11.21 -10.71 13.31
CA ALA A 189 -10.34 -11.82 12.92
C ALA A 189 -8.95 -11.36 12.48
N GLU A 190 -8.89 -10.36 11.61
CA GLU A 190 -7.62 -9.86 11.07
C GLU A 190 -6.75 -9.19 12.12
N GLU A 191 -7.34 -8.44 13.04
CA GLU A 191 -6.63 -7.86 14.18
C GLU A 191 -6.06 -8.94 15.10
N ALA A 192 -6.82 -10.00 15.38
CA ALA A 192 -6.36 -11.14 16.17
C ALA A 192 -5.24 -11.93 15.46
N ILE A 193 -5.36 -12.17 14.17
CA ILE A 193 -4.31 -12.82 13.35
C ILE A 193 -3.02 -12.00 13.35
N SER A 194 -3.12 -10.68 13.17
CA SER A 194 -1.97 -9.78 13.20
C SER A 194 -1.26 -9.83 14.55
N ALA A 195 -2.01 -9.74 15.65
CA ALA A 195 -1.46 -9.77 17.00
C ALA A 195 -0.74 -11.10 17.31
N LEU A 196 -1.33 -12.24 16.96
CA LEU A 196 -0.73 -13.56 17.16
C LEU A 196 0.50 -13.77 16.26
N SER A 197 0.50 -13.21 15.05
CA SER A 197 1.67 -13.26 14.16
C SER A 197 2.85 -12.43 14.70
N ILE A 198 2.58 -11.28 15.33
CA ILE A 198 3.60 -10.47 16.02
C ILE A 198 4.19 -11.22 17.22
N LEU A 199 3.38 -12.05 17.90
CA LEU A 199 3.82 -12.91 19.01
C LEU A 199 4.65 -14.13 18.53
N GLY A 200 4.89 -14.27 17.22
CA GLY A 200 5.78 -15.30 16.66
C GLY A 200 5.09 -16.57 16.16
N PHE A 201 3.76 -16.62 16.17
CA PHE A 201 3.02 -17.76 15.62
C PHE A 201 2.94 -17.72 14.10
N GLN A 202 2.98 -18.89 13.46
CA GLN A 202 2.91 -18.98 11.99
C GLN A 202 1.55 -18.48 11.46
N PRO A 203 1.51 -17.50 10.53
CA PRO A 203 0.27 -16.90 10.04
C PRO A 203 -0.74 -17.88 9.46
N ALA A 204 -0.27 -18.96 8.80
CA ALA A 204 -1.13 -20.00 8.24
C ALA A 204 -1.88 -20.78 9.33
N THR A 205 -1.18 -21.16 10.40
CA THR A 205 -1.76 -21.86 11.56
C THR A 205 -2.75 -20.96 12.30
N VAL A 206 -2.36 -19.69 12.53
CA VAL A 206 -3.21 -18.69 13.20
C VAL A 206 -4.51 -18.49 12.44
N ARG A 207 -4.47 -18.30 11.12
CA ARG A 207 -5.68 -18.13 10.30
C ARG A 207 -6.64 -19.31 10.39
N LYS A 208 -6.11 -20.53 10.39
CA LYS A 208 -6.93 -21.74 10.51
C LYS A 208 -7.62 -21.81 11.87
N VAL A 209 -6.88 -21.56 12.94
CA VAL A 209 -7.42 -21.59 14.33
C VAL A 209 -8.45 -20.49 14.53
N ILE A 210 -8.13 -19.24 14.19
CA ILE A 210 -9.06 -18.11 14.33
C ILE A 210 -10.34 -18.32 13.49
N GLY A 211 -10.19 -18.85 12.26
CA GLY A 211 -11.34 -19.18 11.41
C GLY A 211 -12.24 -20.26 12.00
N ASN A 212 -11.67 -21.26 12.71
CA ASN A 212 -12.45 -22.31 13.39
C ASN A 212 -13.18 -21.75 14.63
N ILE A 213 -12.51 -20.92 15.43
CA ILE A 213 -13.10 -20.28 16.61
C ILE A 213 -14.30 -19.41 16.21
N LEU A 214 -14.18 -18.58 15.18
CA LEU A 214 -15.27 -17.72 14.72
C LEU A 214 -16.45 -18.48 14.09
N LYS A 215 -16.20 -19.65 13.50
CA LYS A 215 -17.27 -20.52 13.03
C LYS A 215 -18.06 -21.16 14.19
N ALA A 216 -17.38 -21.48 15.27
CA ALA A 216 -17.99 -22.07 16.46
C ALA A 216 -18.69 -21.00 17.32
N GLU A 217 -18.11 -19.81 17.41
CA GLU A 217 -18.60 -18.71 18.26
C GLU A 217 -18.45 -17.38 17.52
N PRO A 218 -19.45 -16.95 16.74
CA PRO A 218 -19.47 -15.64 16.08
C PRO A 218 -19.69 -14.52 17.11
N GLY A 219 -19.14 -13.33 16.83
CA GLY A 219 -19.34 -12.12 17.66
C GLY A 219 -18.36 -11.97 18.81
N LEU A 220 -17.26 -12.74 18.85
CA LEU A 220 -16.20 -12.56 19.84
C LEU A 220 -15.42 -11.24 19.56
N ASP A 221 -14.99 -10.56 20.62
CA ASP A 221 -14.08 -9.43 20.50
C ASP A 221 -12.62 -9.86 20.23
N VAL A 222 -11.77 -8.92 19.83
CA VAL A 222 -10.36 -9.18 19.49
C VAL A 222 -9.60 -9.82 20.65
N GLN A 223 -9.85 -9.37 21.89
CA GLN A 223 -9.14 -9.87 23.07
C GLN A 223 -9.53 -11.33 23.39
N GLN A 224 -10.81 -11.64 23.29
CA GLN A 224 -11.33 -12.99 23.48
C GLN A 224 -10.78 -13.95 22.41
N LEU A 225 -10.74 -13.49 21.17
CA LEU A 225 -10.18 -14.26 20.05
C LEU A 225 -8.69 -14.56 20.22
N ILE A 226 -7.89 -13.56 20.61
CA ILE A 226 -6.46 -13.74 20.89
C ILE A 226 -6.27 -14.73 22.03
N LYS A 227 -7.01 -14.56 23.14
CA LYS A 227 -6.91 -15.42 24.31
C LYS A 227 -7.26 -16.89 24.02
N ARG A 228 -8.25 -17.13 23.15
CA ARG A 228 -8.60 -18.48 22.69
C ARG A 228 -7.59 -19.02 21.68
N GLY A 229 -7.17 -18.21 20.74
CA GLY A 229 -6.14 -18.56 19.78
C GLY A 229 -4.86 -19.03 20.46
N LEU A 230 -4.41 -18.34 21.50
CA LEU A 230 -3.24 -18.75 22.31
C LEU A 230 -3.39 -20.10 23.01
N LYS A 231 -4.63 -20.51 23.33
CA LYS A 231 -4.89 -21.81 23.96
C LYS A 231 -4.97 -22.97 22.95
N GLU A 232 -5.37 -22.68 21.71
CA GLU A 232 -5.59 -23.68 20.67
C GLU A 232 -4.39 -23.85 19.73
N ILE A 233 -3.51 -22.84 19.62
CA ILE A 233 -2.26 -22.94 18.87
C ILE A 233 -1.24 -23.66 19.75
N LYS A 234 -0.99 -24.93 19.43
CA LYS A 234 0.08 -25.75 20.01
C LYS A 234 1.29 -25.75 19.10
#